data_cea4670a7a5f8779b9448ad52e771184
#
_entry.id   cea4670a7a5f8779b9448ad52e771184
#
_cell.length_a   1.000
_cell.length_b   1.000
_cell.length_c   1.000
_cell.angle_alpha   90.00
_cell.angle_beta   90.00
_cell.angle_gamma   90.00
#
_symmetry.space_group_name_H-M   'P 1'
#
loop_
_entity.id
_entity.type
_entity.pdbx_description
1 polymer ?
#
loop_
_entity_poly.entity_id
_entity_poly.type
_entity_poly.pdbx_seq_one_letter_code
_entity_poly.pdbx_strand_id
1 'polypeptide(L)'
;DTGASDLFIRNAGALGIDLGDVDFLVLSHGHRDHTGGLHHFLAMNHKAKVICKKELFFPKFKEERENGVMRPDALDRTRFRFVEEVTGLCPGVFVFPQWPIADEEDTHFEHFFTLVEGRKQADTFTDELALVLKQGDEVSVLSACSHRGITNIIRRVQEYFPQASLKLVLGGFHIRNAAKEK
;
A
#
# COMPACT_ATOMS: atom_id res chain seq x y z
N ASP A 1 -1.56 -0.02 -6.38
CA ASP A 1 -2.75 -0.82 -6.08
C ASP A 1 -3.57 -1.06 -7.33
N THR A 2 -4.41 -2.08 -7.30
CA THR A 2 -5.24 -2.52 -8.44
C THR A 2 -6.74 -2.36 -8.20
N GLY A 3 -7.14 -1.76 -7.07
CA GLY A 3 -8.54 -1.64 -6.71
C GLY A 3 -9.22 -2.99 -6.40
N ALA A 4 -10.55 -2.99 -6.28
CA ALA A 4 -11.33 -4.16 -5.88
C ALA A 4 -11.62 -5.15 -7.03
N SER A 5 -11.41 -4.74 -8.29
CA SER A 5 -11.75 -5.53 -9.49
C SER A 5 -10.92 -5.06 -10.71
N ASP A 6 -11.32 -5.50 -11.90
CA ASP A 6 -10.74 -5.07 -13.19
C ASP A 6 -11.14 -3.65 -13.63
N LEU A 7 -11.94 -2.93 -12.85
CA LEU A 7 -12.43 -1.59 -13.20
C LEU A 7 -11.29 -0.60 -13.49
N PHE A 8 -10.14 -0.73 -12.81
CA PHE A 8 -8.96 0.11 -13.05
C PHE A 8 -8.46 0.01 -14.50
N ILE A 9 -8.64 -1.15 -15.17
CA ILE A 9 -8.25 -1.33 -16.59
C ILE A 9 -9.10 -0.43 -17.50
N ARG A 10 -10.41 -0.41 -17.27
CA ARG A 10 -11.34 0.46 -18.01
C ARG A 10 -11.01 1.94 -17.77
N ASN A 11 -10.70 2.30 -16.53
CA ASN A 11 -10.33 3.67 -16.17
C ASN A 11 -9.01 4.08 -16.83
N ALA A 12 -7.99 3.21 -16.80
CA ALA A 12 -6.72 3.45 -17.48
C ALA A 12 -6.92 3.66 -18.99
N GLY A 13 -7.71 2.79 -19.64
CA GLY A 13 -8.04 2.92 -21.05
C GLY A 13 -8.77 4.23 -21.37
N ALA A 14 -9.72 4.67 -20.54
CA ALA A 14 -10.41 5.95 -20.70
C ALA A 14 -9.47 7.16 -20.55
N LEU A 15 -8.38 7.02 -19.76
CA LEU A 15 -7.35 8.04 -19.58
C LEU A 15 -6.20 7.93 -20.57
N GLY A 16 -6.23 6.98 -21.50
CA GLY A 16 -5.16 6.75 -22.47
C GLY A 16 -3.88 6.18 -21.85
N ILE A 17 -3.96 5.55 -20.68
CA ILE A 17 -2.83 4.94 -19.98
C ILE A 17 -2.69 3.49 -20.43
N ASP A 18 -1.53 3.14 -21.00
CA ASP A 18 -1.19 1.77 -21.35
C ASP A 18 -0.63 1.04 -20.11
N LEU A 19 -1.42 0.13 -19.56
CA LEU A 19 -1.00 -0.69 -18.42
C LEU A 19 0.08 -1.71 -18.80
N GLY A 20 0.25 -2.04 -20.07
CA GLY A 20 1.36 -2.87 -20.56
C GLY A 20 2.73 -2.20 -20.40
N ASP A 21 2.78 -0.88 -20.38
CA ASP A 21 4.01 -0.10 -20.20
C ASP A 21 4.45 0.11 -18.74
N VAL A 22 3.63 -0.31 -17.79
CA VAL A 22 3.97 -0.19 -16.35
C VAL A 22 5.17 -1.07 -16.01
N ASP A 23 6.20 -0.49 -15.37
CA ASP A 23 7.40 -1.21 -14.92
C ASP A 23 7.30 -1.68 -13.45
N PHE A 24 6.58 -0.94 -12.62
CA PHE A 24 6.39 -1.26 -11.20
C PHE A 24 4.91 -1.16 -10.81
N LEU A 25 4.40 -2.22 -10.19
CA LEU A 25 3.13 -2.20 -9.47
C LEU A 25 3.44 -2.21 -7.97
N VAL A 26 3.13 -1.13 -7.26
CA VAL A 26 3.27 -1.08 -5.80
C VAL A 26 1.92 -1.44 -5.18
N LEU A 27 1.90 -2.48 -4.33
CA LEU A 27 0.72 -2.86 -3.54
C LEU A 27 0.91 -2.39 -2.11
N SER A 28 0.04 -1.49 -1.69
CA SER A 28 0.14 -0.81 -0.39
C SER A 28 -0.06 -1.74 0.80
N HIS A 29 -1.06 -2.60 0.73
CA HIS A 29 -1.40 -3.60 1.75
C HIS A 29 -2.36 -4.66 1.17
N GLY A 30 -2.60 -5.75 1.91
CA GLY A 30 -3.28 -6.94 1.41
C GLY A 30 -4.80 -6.89 1.36
N HIS A 31 -5.46 -5.78 1.64
CA HIS A 31 -6.90 -5.70 1.55
C HIS A 31 -7.42 -5.87 0.12
N ARG A 32 -8.58 -6.52 0.00
CA ARG A 32 -9.18 -6.88 -1.28
C ARG A 32 -9.50 -5.69 -2.19
N ASP A 33 -9.89 -4.57 -1.63
CA ASP A 33 -10.17 -3.34 -2.38
C ASP A 33 -8.92 -2.65 -2.92
N HIS A 34 -7.72 -3.13 -2.56
CA HIS A 34 -6.43 -2.71 -3.09
C HIS A 34 -5.78 -3.77 -3.98
N THR A 35 -6.10 -5.05 -3.79
CA THR A 35 -5.48 -6.18 -4.48
C THR A 35 -6.42 -6.97 -5.39
N GLY A 36 -7.71 -6.64 -5.42
CA GLY A 36 -8.73 -7.43 -6.14
C GLY A 36 -8.52 -7.49 -7.65
N GLY A 37 -7.90 -6.47 -8.25
CA GLY A 37 -7.54 -6.44 -9.65
C GLY A 37 -6.20 -7.09 -10.00
N LEU A 38 -5.44 -7.61 -9.03
CA LEU A 38 -4.06 -8.07 -9.22
C LEU A 38 -3.93 -9.14 -10.30
N HIS A 39 -4.80 -10.15 -10.31
CA HIS A 39 -4.78 -11.19 -11.32
C HIS A 39 -5.02 -10.62 -12.74
N HIS A 40 -5.92 -9.66 -12.86
CA HIS A 40 -6.19 -8.99 -14.13
C HIS A 40 -4.99 -8.19 -14.62
N PHE A 41 -4.32 -7.45 -13.70
CA PHE A 41 -3.09 -6.73 -14.05
C PHE A 41 -1.98 -7.68 -14.52
N LEU A 42 -1.75 -8.78 -13.80
CA LEU A 42 -0.70 -9.73 -14.13
C LEU A 42 -0.96 -10.49 -15.44
N ALA A 43 -2.23 -10.64 -15.83
CA ALA A 43 -2.61 -11.27 -17.09
C ALA A 43 -2.31 -10.37 -18.31
N MET A 44 -2.36 -9.06 -18.15
CA MET A 44 -2.15 -8.11 -19.27
C MET A 44 -0.74 -7.50 -19.29
N ASN A 45 -0.12 -7.30 -18.13
CA ASN A 45 1.25 -6.80 -18.03
C ASN A 45 2.20 -7.96 -17.69
N HIS A 46 3.18 -8.20 -18.56
CA HIS A 46 4.12 -9.33 -18.42
C HIS A 46 5.52 -8.91 -17.94
N LYS A 47 5.80 -7.60 -17.80
CA LYS A 47 7.13 -7.07 -17.44
C LYS A 47 7.21 -6.49 -16.03
N ALA A 48 6.14 -5.88 -15.52
CA ALA A 48 6.17 -5.16 -14.25
C ALA A 48 6.62 -6.04 -13.08
N LYS A 49 7.45 -5.48 -12.22
CA LYS A 49 7.73 -6.05 -10.89
C LYS A 49 6.68 -5.57 -9.91
N VAL A 50 6.11 -6.51 -9.15
CA VAL A 50 5.16 -6.22 -8.08
C VAL A 50 5.93 -5.98 -6.79
N ILE A 51 5.85 -4.77 -6.26
CA ILE A 51 6.55 -4.34 -5.05
C ILE A 51 5.56 -4.39 -3.89
N CYS A 52 5.86 -5.17 -2.89
CA CYS A 52 5.02 -5.31 -1.69
C CYS A 52 5.83 -5.87 -0.52
N LYS A 53 5.22 -5.96 0.65
CA LYS A 53 5.76 -6.75 1.75
C LYS A 53 5.25 -8.19 1.67
N LYS A 54 5.97 -9.12 2.29
CA LYS A 54 5.57 -10.55 2.31
C LYS A 54 4.28 -10.78 3.10
N GLU A 55 4.04 -9.97 4.14
CA GLU A 55 2.85 -9.99 4.99
C GLU A 55 1.56 -9.63 4.24
N LEU A 56 1.65 -9.03 3.04
CA LEU A 56 0.52 -8.80 2.13
C LEU A 56 -0.30 -10.07 1.90
N PHE A 57 0.34 -11.23 1.94
CA PHE A 57 -0.30 -12.52 1.68
C PHE A 57 -0.86 -13.22 2.92
N PHE A 58 -0.74 -12.63 4.09
CA PHE A 58 -1.42 -13.17 5.26
C PHE A 58 -2.94 -13.08 5.06
N PRO A 59 -3.69 -14.13 5.44
CA PRO A 59 -5.15 -14.08 5.38
C PRO A 59 -5.67 -12.91 6.20
N LYS A 60 -6.46 -12.04 5.59
CA LYS A 60 -7.02 -10.85 6.22
C LYS A 60 -8.52 -10.89 6.28
N PHE A 61 -9.07 -10.31 7.33
CA PHE A 61 -10.50 -10.29 7.61
C PHE A 61 -10.94 -8.90 8.07
N LYS A 62 -12.14 -8.52 7.67
CA LYS A 62 -12.89 -7.46 8.32
C LYS A 62 -14.02 -8.12 9.11
N GLU A 63 -13.92 -8.09 10.45
CA GLU A 63 -14.73 -8.93 11.33
C GLU A 63 -14.57 -10.42 10.97
N GLU A 64 -15.66 -11.10 10.50
CA GLU A 64 -15.62 -12.50 10.06
C GLU A 64 -15.50 -12.67 8.53
N ARG A 65 -15.54 -11.57 7.78
CA ARG A 65 -15.50 -11.61 6.32
C ARG A 65 -14.07 -11.60 5.82
N GLU A 66 -13.72 -12.55 4.96
CA GLU A 66 -12.43 -12.52 4.24
C GLU A 66 -12.27 -11.23 3.43
N ASN A 67 -11.13 -10.58 3.60
CA ASN A 67 -10.78 -9.31 2.97
C ASN A 67 -9.34 -9.30 2.44
N GLY A 68 -8.75 -10.45 2.25
CA GLY A 68 -7.36 -10.60 1.80
C GLY A 68 -7.21 -10.75 0.28
N VAL A 69 -5.97 -11.00 -0.14
CA VAL A 69 -5.60 -11.28 -1.53
C VAL A 69 -6.34 -12.52 -2.03
N MET A 70 -7.01 -12.40 -3.17
CA MET A 70 -7.74 -13.52 -3.75
C MET A 70 -6.79 -14.54 -4.39
N ARG A 71 -7.03 -15.85 -4.13
CA ARG A 71 -6.28 -16.96 -4.71
C ARG A 71 -4.76 -16.72 -4.73
N PRO A 72 -4.13 -16.46 -3.55
CA PRO A 72 -2.72 -16.10 -3.49
C PRO A 72 -1.79 -17.20 -4.02
N ASP A 73 -2.23 -18.47 -3.96
CA ASP A 73 -1.47 -19.63 -4.45
C ASP A 73 -1.41 -19.71 -5.99
N ALA A 74 -2.33 -19.03 -6.70
CA ALA A 74 -2.34 -18.97 -8.16
C ALA A 74 -1.44 -17.85 -8.73
N LEU A 75 -0.72 -17.09 -7.88
CA LEU A 75 0.15 -16.01 -8.30
C LEU A 75 1.57 -16.49 -8.59
N ASP A 76 2.12 -16.11 -9.73
CA ASP A 76 3.55 -16.29 -10.04
C ASP A 76 4.40 -15.36 -9.16
N ARG A 77 5.01 -15.92 -8.12
CA ARG A 77 5.82 -15.19 -7.14
C ARG A 77 7.13 -14.68 -7.70
N THR A 78 7.59 -15.13 -8.85
CA THR A 78 8.85 -14.67 -9.47
C THR A 78 8.78 -13.21 -9.90
N ARG A 79 7.58 -12.67 -10.05
CA ARG A 79 7.33 -11.26 -10.37
C ARG A 79 7.32 -10.35 -9.16
N PHE A 80 7.28 -10.90 -7.93
CA PHE A 80 7.21 -10.14 -6.70
C PHE A 80 8.60 -9.81 -6.17
N ARG A 81 8.79 -8.56 -5.79
CA ARG A 81 9.94 -8.07 -5.04
C ARG A 81 9.45 -7.64 -3.67
N PHE A 82 9.82 -8.41 -2.66
CA PHE A 82 9.50 -8.06 -1.28
C PHE A 82 10.47 -7.01 -0.76
N VAL A 83 9.94 -6.02 -0.04
CA VAL A 83 10.71 -4.92 0.53
C VAL A 83 10.51 -4.86 2.05
N GLU A 84 11.60 -4.73 2.79
CA GLU A 84 11.62 -4.63 4.24
C GLU A 84 12.18 -3.28 4.70
N GLU A 85 12.91 -2.59 3.82
CA GLU A 85 13.55 -1.30 4.07
C GLU A 85 13.17 -0.29 3.00
N VAL A 86 13.40 1.01 3.28
CA VAL A 86 13.19 2.07 2.29
C VAL A 86 13.97 1.75 1.02
N THR A 87 13.24 1.63 -0.08
CA THR A 87 13.78 1.16 -1.34
C THR A 87 13.48 2.15 -2.47
N GLY A 88 14.53 2.59 -3.17
CA GLY A 88 14.38 3.33 -4.42
C GLY A 88 13.94 2.40 -5.56
N LEU A 89 12.91 2.78 -6.29
CA LEU A 89 12.44 2.07 -7.49
C LEU A 89 13.10 2.62 -8.75
N CYS A 90 13.15 3.94 -8.85
CA CYS A 90 13.83 4.69 -9.89
C CYS A 90 14.21 6.08 -9.31
N PRO A 91 14.95 6.93 -10.05
CA PRO A 91 15.33 8.24 -9.54
C PRO A 91 14.13 9.05 -9.02
N GLY A 92 14.19 9.44 -7.74
CA GLY A 92 13.16 10.21 -7.06
C GLY A 92 11.91 9.44 -6.62
N VAL A 93 11.85 8.11 -6.79
CA VAL A 93 10.69 7.30 -6.40
C VAL A 93 11.10 6.26 -5.37
N PHE A 94 10.49 6.30 -4.18
CA PHE A 94 10.82 5.44 -3.06
C PHE A 94 9.58 4.76 -2.50
N VAL A 95 9.73 3.53 -2.01
CA VAL A 95 8.73 2.86 -1.17
C VAL A 95 9.21 2.81 0.27
N PHE A 96 8.32 3.11 1.19
CA PHE A 96 8.54 3.08 2.63
C PHE A 96 7.73 1.94 3.23
N PRO A 97 8.36 0.83 3.63
CA PRO A 97 7.66 -0.37 4.13
C PRO A 97 7.47 -0.40 5.64
N GLN A 98 8.10 0.52 6.36
CA GLN A 98 8.09 0.52 7.83
C GLN A 98 8.18 1.93 8.39
N TRP A 99 7.40 2.17 9.45
CA TRP A 99 7.50 3.34 10.32
C TRP A 99 7.06 2.98 11.74
N PRO A 100 7.70 3.56 12.77
CA PRO A 100 7.24 3.46 14.13
C PRO A 100 5.85 4.09 14.27
N ILE A 101 5.02 3.50 15.12
CA ILE A 101 3.77 4.12 15.55
C ILE A 101 4.13 4.98 16.76
N ALA A 102 4.19 6.28 16.57
CA ALA A 102 4.45 7.27 17.62
C ALA A 102 3.17 8.00 18.04
N ASP A 103 2.18 8.03 17.16
CA ASP A 103 0.83 8.50 17.39
C ASP A 103 -0.13 7.32 17.25
N GLU A 104 -0.52 6.71 18.37
CA GLU A 104 -1.45 5.58 18.41
C GLU A 104 -2.88 6.01 18.10
N GLU A 105 -3.26 7.25 18.40
CA GLU A 105 -4.60 7.78 18.14
C GLU A 105 -4.89 7.94 16.63
N ASP A 106 -3.84 8.03 15.81
CA ASP A 106 -3.96 8.09 14.35
C ASP A 106 -3.91 6.68 13.69
N THR A 107 -4.02 5.60 14.47
CA THR A 107 -4.11 4.25 13.92
C THR A 107 -5.56 3.82 13.68
N HIS A 108 -5.78 2.92 12.68
CA HIS A 108 -7.10 2.48 12.24
C HIS A 108 -7.12 0.95 12.11
N PHE A 109 -7.01 0.26 13.24
CA PHE A 109 -6.91 -1.22 13.32
C PHE A 109 -8.24 -1.89 13.70
N GLU A 110 -9.23 -1.13 14.13
CA GLU A 110 -10.49 -1.65 14.63
C GLU A 110 -11.21 -2.48 13.55
N HIS A 111 -11.75 -3.63 13.97
CA HIS A 111 -12.50 -4.55 13.11
C HIS A 111 -11.68 -5.30 12.06
N PHE A 112 -10.34 -5.10 12.03
CA PHE A 112 -9.47 -5.82 11.10
C PHE A 112 -8.66 -6.89 11.82
N PHE A 113 -8.57 -8.07 11.21
CA PHE A 113 -7.89 -9.23 11.74
C PHE A 113 -7.03 -9.89 10.66
N THR A 114 -6.00 -10.59 11.12
CA THR A 114 -5.12 -11.40 10.26
C THR A 114 -4.86 -12.76 10.88
N LEU A 115 -4.46 -13.74 10.06
CA LEU A 115 -3.98 -15.04 10.56
C LEU A 115 -2.45 -15.05 10.49
N VAL A 116 -1.82 -15.26 11.64
CA VAL A 116 -0.38 -15.50 11.74
C VAL A 116 -0.20 -16.86 12.41
N GLU A 117 0.50 -17.77 11.74
CA GLU A 117 0.71 -19.15 12.22
C GLU A 117 -0.60 -19.86 12.60
N GLY A 118 -1.67 -19.62 11.83
CA GLY A 118 -2.99 -20.20 12.06
C GLY A 118 -3.81 -19.59 13.22
N ARG A 119 -3.31 -18.52 13.85
CA ARG A 119 -4.02 -17.82 14.93
C ARG A 119 -4.59 -16.50 14.43
N LYS A 120 -5.89 -16.28 14.65
CA LYS A 120 -6.56 -15.00 14.35
C LYS A 120 -6.18 -13.98 15.41
N GLN A 121 -5.68 -12.84 14.98
CA GLN A 121 -5.28 -11.72 15.84
C GLN A 121 -5.64 -10.39 15.18
N ALA A 122 -5.60 -9.29 15.93
CA ALA A 122 -5.78 -7.96 15.38
C ALA A 122 -4.74 -7.69 14.27
N ASP A 123 -5.18 -7.13 13.15
CA ASP A 123 -4.27 -6.73 12.07
C ASP A 123 -3.68 -5.35 12.40
N THR A 124 -2.38 -5.30 12.61
CA THR A 124 -1.63 -4.06 12.82
C THR A 124 -0.99 -3.55 11.54
N PHE A 125 -1.43 -4.07 10.39
CA PHE A 125 -1.02 -3.64 9.05
C PHE A 125 0.50 -3.61 8.86
N THR A 126 1.17 -4.67 9.29
CA THR A 126 2.62 -4.82 9.12
C THR A 126 3.04 -4.90 7.65
N ASP A 127 2.08 -5.12 6.76
CA ASP A 127 2.25 -5.13 5.31
C ASP A 127 2.08 -3.75 4.64
N GLU A 128 1.72 -2.70 5.39
CA GLU A 128 1.43 -1.40 4.79
C GLU A 128 2.69 -0.74 4.22
N LEU A 129 2.55 -0.18 3.00
CA LEU A 129 3.55 0.60 2.28
C LEU A 129 3.04 2.02 1.98
N ALA A 130 3.96 2.98 2.00
CA ALA A 130 3.74 4.30 1.41
C ALA A 130 4.69 4.51 0.21
N LEU A 131 4.23 5.25 -0.79
CA LEU A 131 5.06 5.68 -1.92
C LEU A 131 5.47 7.14 -1.69
N VAL A 132 6.74 7.45 -1.90
CA VAL A 132 7.29 8.80 -1.72
C VAL A 132 7.97 9.23 -3.01
N LEU A 133 7.57 10.41 -3.49
CA LEU A 133 8.18 11.07 -4.64
C LEU A 133 9.06 12.21 -4.13
N LYS A 134 10.35 12.21 -4.48
CA LYS A 134 11.32 13.26 -4.14
C LYS A 134 11.75 13.98 -5.39
N GLN A 135 11.59 15.31 -5.40
CA GLN A 135 12.05 16.19 -6.47
C GLN A 135 12.76 17.41 -5.88
N GLY A 136 14.06 17.52 -6.10
CA GLY A 136 14.86 18.55 -5.44
C GLY A 136 14.77 18.45 -3.92
N ASP A 137 14.37 19.53 -3.27
CA ASP A 137 14.19 19.61 -1.81
C ASP A 137 12.71 19.43 -1.39
N GLU A 138 11.88 18.86 -2.26
CA GLU A 138 10.47 18.58 -1.98
C GLU A 138 10.19 17.10 -1.97
N VAL A 139 9.29 16.67 -1.08
CA VAL A 139 8.74 15.29 -1.04
C VAL A 139 7.22 15.31 -1.11
N SER A 140 6.67 14.36 -1.84
CA SER A 140 5.23 14.08 -1.89
C SER A 140 4.99 12.66 -1.40
N VAL A 141 4.01 12.47 -0.53
CA VAL A 141 3.66 11.17 0.08
C VAL A 141 2.34 10.70 -0.51
N LEU A 142 2.34 9.47 -1.03
CA LEU A 142 1.13 8.77 -1.48
C LEU A 142 0.90 7.58 -0.56
N SER A 143 -0.24 7.57 0.14
CA SER A 143 -0.65 6.49 1.03
C SER A 143 -2.04 6.01 0.66
N ALA A 144 -2.24 4.70 0.54
CA ALA A 144 -3.52 4.17 0.07
C ALA A 144 -4.63 4.31 1.13
N CYS A 145 -4.35 3.88 2.37
CA CYS A 145 -5.32 3.90 3.46
C CYS A 145 -4.80 4.51 4.77
N SER A 146 -3.48 4.51 4.99
CA SER A 146 -2.85 5.03 6.22
C SER A 146 -3.38 4.36 7.50
N HIS A 147 -3.57 3.04 7.48
CA HIS A 147 -4.04 2.30 8.66
C HIS A 147 -3.12 2.45 9.87
N ARG A 148 -1.82 2.59 9.63
CA ARG A 148 -0.82 2.83 10.67
C ARG A 148 -0.60 4.31 11.00
N GLY A 149 -1.50 5.18 10.53
CA GLY A 149 -1.51 6.62 10.77
C GLY A 149 -0.73 7.44 9.75
N ILE A 150 -1.39 8.43 9.17
CA ILE A 150 -0.76 9.34 8.21
C ILE A 150 0.30 10.22 8.87
N THR A 151 0.11 10.60 10.14
CA THR A 151 1.08 11.37 10.92
C THR A 151 2.37 10.57 11.15
N ASN A 152 2.25 9.27 11.42
CA ASN A 152 3.37 8.35 11.58
C ASN A 152 4.16 8.18 10.27
N ILE A 153 3.45 8.07 9.13
CA ILE A 153 4.06 8.00 7.80
C ILE A 153 4.84 9.27 7.50
N ILE A 154 4.23 10.44 7.68
CA ILE A 154 4.85 11.75 7.41
C ILE A 154 6.10 11.93 8.28
N ARG A 155 6.02 11.64 9.58
CA ARG A 155 7.16 11.70 10.49
C ARG A 155 8.32 10.84 9.97
N ARG A 156 8.05 9.61 9.58
CA ARG A 156 9.08 8.70 9.03
C ARG A 156 9.73 9.25 7.78
N VAL A 157 8.95 9.84 6.87
CA VAL A 157 9.46 10.46 5.63
C VAL A 157 10.33 11.66 5.94
N GLN A 158 9.94 12.51 6.89
CA GLN A 158 10.72 13.68 7.33
C GLN A 158 12.03 13.28 8.04
N GLU A 159 12.01 12.23 8.84
CA GLU A 159 13.23 11.68 9.45
C GLU A 159 14.21 11.15 8.39
N TYR A 160 13.70 10.53 7.33
CA TYR A 160 14.54 10.00 6.24
C TYR A 160 15.07 11.10 5.31
N PHE A 161 14.27 12.14 5.07
CA PHE A 161 14.61 13.29 4.25
C PHE A 161 14.56 14.60 5.08
N PRO A 162 15.48 14.82 6.05
CA PRO A 162 15.36 15.90 7.03
C PRO A 162 15.47 17.31 6.43
N GLN A 163 16.01 17.44 5.22
CA GLN A 163 16.14 18.70 4.52
C GLN A 163 15.01 18.97 3.52
N ALA A 164 14.13 17.98 3.29
CA ALA A 164 13.06 18.13 2.31
C ALA A 164 11.80 18.71 2.95
N SER A 165 11.14 19.61 2.23
CA SER A 165 9.82 20.12 2.58
C SER A 165 8.72 19.19 2.07
N LEU A 166 7.67 19.02 2.87
CA LEU A 166 6.49 18.24 2.47
C LEU A 166 5.63 19.10 1.52
N LYS A 167 5.52 18.67 0.26
CA LYS A 167 4.76 19.37 -0.78
C LYS A 167 3.32 18.91 -0.89
N LEU A 168 3.10 17.58 -0.81
CA LEU A 168 1.80 16.97 -1.04
C LEU A 168 1.65 15.72 -0.19
N VAL A 169 0.47 15.52 0.35
CA VAL A 169 0.00 14.24 0.89
C VAL A 169 -1.27 13.85 0.14
N LEU A 170 -1.27 12.68 -0.49
CA LEU A 170 -2.37 12.20 -1.32
C LEU A 170 -2.72 10.77 -0.95
N GLY A 171 -4.01 10.50 -0.78
CA GLY A 171 -4.50 9.14 -0.56
C GLY A 171 -5.72 9.02 0.35
N GLY A 172 -5.87 7.86 0.99
CA GLY A 172 -6.88 7.57 1.99
C GLY A 172 -6.30 7.64 3.41
N PHE A 173 -7.05 8.22 4.34
CA PHE A 173 -6.55 8.49 5.69
C PHE A 173 -7.45 7.92 6.79
N HIS A 174 -8.47 7.14 6.43
CA HIS A 174 -9.45 6.54 7.35
C HIS A 174 -10.16 7.52 8.31
N ILE A 175 -10.14 8.81 8.05
CA ILE A 175 -10.64 9.88 8.93
C ILE A 175 -12.16 10.09 8.87
N ARG A 176 -12.90 9.23 8.14
CA ARG A 176 -14.36 9.39 7.96
C ARG A 176 -15.13 9.51 9.27
N ASN A 177 -14.68 8.81 10.31
CA ASN A 177 -15.29 8.77 11.63
C ASN A 177 -14.46 9.51 12.69
N ALA A 178 -13.42 10.24 12.28
CA ALA A 178 -12.64 11.03 13.21
C ALA A 178 -13.50 12.11 13.86
N ALA A 179 -13.30 12.33 15.16
CA ALA A 179 -13.95 13.44 15.84
C ALA A 179 -13.53 14.75 15.17
N LYS A 180 -14.48 15.72 15.09
CA LYS A 180 -14.24 17.02 14.43
C LYS A 180 -13.15 17.88 15.07
N GLU A 181 -12.59 17.42 16.20
CA GLU A 181 -11.55 18.08 16.99
C GLU A 181 -10.15 17.51 16.76
N LYS A 182 -9.99 16.64 15.75
CA LYS A 182 -8.66 16.12 15.31
C LYS A 182 -8.13 16.86 14.12
#